data_2c3357a0c1fad0fd655bb187f368df58
#
_entry.id   2c3357a0c1fad0fd655bb187f368df58
#
_cell.length_a   1.000
_cell.length_b   1.000
_cell.length_c   1.000
_cell.angle_alpha   90.00
_cell.angle_beta   90.00
_cell.angle_gamma   90.00
#
_symmetry.space_group_name_H-M   'P 1'
#
loop_
_entity.id
_entity.type
_entity.pdbx_description
1 polymer ?
#
loop_
_entity_poly.entity_id
_entity_poly.type
_entity_poly.pdbx_seq_one_letter_code
_entity_poly.pdbx_strand_id
1 'polypeptide(L)'
;MPRALPRRAPRKREPARSSLVIRNIVVGGHRTSVRLEPVMWEALLEIARQRQTNVNQLVTEIDRQRVSSSLTAAIRVYIVDFYRAAAIHPDRAAASLQPTLN
;
A
#
# COMPACT_ATOMS: atom_id res chain seq x y z
N MET A 1 42.01 2.60 -0.27
CA MET A 1 41.44 2.34 -0.26
C MET A 1 40.71 2.33 -0.09
N PRO A 2 40.65 2.27 -0.21
CA PRO A 2 39.77 2.01 -0.14
C PRO A 2 38.84 2.39 -0.01
N ARG A 3 38.82 2.42 -0.06
CA ARG A 3 37.98 2.47 0.14
C ARG A 3 37.04 2.50 0.11
N ALA A 4 37.08 2.59 -0.08
CA ALA A 4 36.13 2.32 -0.06
C ALA A 4 35.28 2.22 -0.09
N LEU A 5 35.22 2.10 -0.08
CA LEU A 5 34.35 1.61 -0.03
C LEU A 5 33.47 1.48 0.12
N PRO A 6 33.72 1.37 0.22
CA PRO A 6 32.70 0.96 0.44
C PRO A 6 31.71 1.50 0.40
N ARG A 7 31.66 1.64 0.22
CA ARG A 7 30.66 1.77 0.25
C ARG A 7 29.79 1.58 -0.09
N ARG A 8 29.96 1.30 -0.27
CA ARG A 8 28.98 0.83 -0.58
C ARG A 8 28.34 0.28 -0.19
N ALA A 9 28.67 0.13 0.16
CA ALA A 9 28.09 -0.63 0.55
C ALA A 9 27.13 -0.50 0.94
N PRO A 10 27.02 -0.29 1.28
CA PRO A 10 26.01 -0.42 1.66
C PRO A 10 25.09 -0.08 1.10
N ARG A 11 25.29 0.04 0.61
CA ARG A 11 24.49 0.12 0.08
C ARG A 11 23.89 -0.58 -0.16
N LYS A 12 24.20 -1.14 0.10
CA LYS A 12 23.68 -2.01 -0.03
C LYS A 12 22.60 -2.20 0.66
N ARG A 13 22.46 -2.26 1.51
CA ARG A 13 21.45 -2.25 2.08
C ARG A 13 20.48 -1.40 1.58
N GLU A 14 20.81 -0.66 1.12
CA GLU A 14 20.13 0.18 0.52
C GLU A 14 19.30 -0.38 -0.48
N PRO A 15 19.58 -1.44 -1.05
CA PRO A 15 18.74 -2.06 -1.98
C PRO A 15 17.38 -2.34 -1.40
N ALA A 16 17.35 -2.67 -0.15
CA ALA A 16 16.08 -2.99 0.42
C ALA A 16 15.12 -1.87 0.34
N ARG A 17 15.57 -0.66 0.60
CA ARG A 17 14.68 0.41 0.60
C ARG A 17 14.26 0.81 -0.76
N SER A 18 15.08 0.58 -1.74
CA SER A 18 14.74 0.97 -3.08
C SER A 18 14.06 -0.13 -3.85
N SER A 19 13.89 -1.29 -3.24
CA SER A 19 13.32 -2.42 -3.95
C SER A 19 11.83 -2.33 -4.00
N LEU A 20 11.30 -2.05 -5.15
CA LEU A 20 9.87 -2.08 -5.36
C LEU A 20 9.48 -3.46 -5.81
N VAL A 21 8.36 -3.93 -5.31
CA VAL A 21 7.85 -5.25 -5.65
C VAL A 21 6.74 -5.07 -6.67
N ILE A 22 6.86 -5.78 -7.78
CA ILE A 22 5.87 -5.72 -8.83
C ILE A 22 4.92 -6.88 -8.64
N ARG A 23 3.63 -6.59 -8.62
CA ARG A 23 2.62 -7.64 -8.58
C ARG A 23 1.57 -7.35 -9.64
N ASN A 24 1.08 -8.41 -10.25
CA ASN A 24 0.01 -8.30 -11.22
C ASN A 24 -1.30 -8.46 -10.47
N ILE A 25 -2.14 -7.47 -10.58
CA ILE A 25 -3.43 -7.51 -9.92
C ILE A 25 -4.49 -7.18 -10.95
N VAL A 26 -5.74 -7.46 -10.62
CA VAL A 26 -6.84 -7.18 -11.52
C VAL A 26 -7.54 -5.92 -11.02
N VAL A 27 -7.52 -4.88 -11.84
CA VAL A 27 -8.09 -3.59 -11.49
C VAL A 27 -9.17 -3.26 -12.51
N GLY A 28 -10.41 -3.18 -12.05
CA GLY A 28 -11.50 -2.89 -12.95
C GLY A 28 -11.64 -3.90 -14.06
N GLY A 29 -11.28 -5.17 -13.78
CA GLY A 29 -11.38 -6.23 -14.77
C GLY A 29 -10.17 -6.36 -15.66
N HIS A 30 -9.15 -5.53 -15.48
CA HIS A 30 -7.95 -5.59 -16.32
C HIS A 30 -6.73 -5.95 -15.49
N ARG A 31 -5.86 -6.80 -16.09
CA ARG A 31 -4.63 -7.13 -15.44
C ARG A 31 -3.72 -5.93 -15.48
N THR A 32 -3.19 -5.56 -14.34
CA THR A 32 -2.36 -4.37 -14.19
C THR A 32 -1.14 -4.71 -13.35
N SER A 33 0.03 -4.31 -13.79
CA SER A 33 1.24 -4.47 -13.01
C SER A 33 1.41 -3.24 -12.14
N VAL A 34 1.51 -3.46 -10.84
CA VAL A 34 1.65 -2.38 -9.89
C VAL A 34 2.94 -2.57 -9.12
N ARG A 35 3.68 -1.50 -8.95
CA ARG A 35 4.99 -1.54 -8.31
C ARG A 35 4.95 -0.71 -7.05
N LEU A 36 5.10 -1.36 -5.92
CA LEU A 36 5.03 -0.71 -4.62
C LEU A 36 6.08 -1.25 -3.70
N GLU A 37 6.45 -0.46 -2.72
CA GLU A 37 7.33 -0.92 -1.66
C GLU A 37 6.68 -2.08 -0.90
N PRO A 38 7.49 -2.99 -0.36
CA PRO A 38 6.92 -4.13 0.38
C PRO A 38 5.97 -3.69 1.50
N VAL A 39 6.30 -2.61 2.21
CA VAL A 39 5.46 -2.16 3.30
C VAL A 39 4.11 -1.68 2.78
N MET A 40 4.07 -1.16 1.57
CA MET A 40 2.80 -0.73 0.99
C MET A 40 1.94 -1.91 0.61
N TRP A 41 2.56 -2.99 0.11
CA TRP A 41 1.80 -4.20 -0.19
C TRP A 41 1.22 -4.80 1.09
N GLU A 42 2.01 -4.79 2.17
CA GLU A 42 1.53 -5.28 3.45
C GLU A 42 0.37 -4.43 3.94
N ALA A 43 0.49 -3.13 3.80
CA ALA A 43 -0.59 -2.24 4.22
C ALA A 43 -1.86 -2.49 3.44
N LEU A 44 -1.75 -2.68 2.13
CA LEU A 44 -2.93 -2.97 1.32
C LEU A 44 -3.61 -4.26 1.76
N LEU A 45 -2.82 -5.28 2.04
CA LEU A 45 -3.38 -6.55 2.50
C LEU A 45 -4.08 -6.37 3.83
N GLU A 46 -3.47 -5.62 4.73
CA GLU A 46 -4.04 -5.40 6.03
C GLU A 46 -5.36 -4.62 5.94
N ILE A 47 -5.37 -3.58 5.13
CA ILE A 47 -6.59 -2.79 4.95
C ILE A 47 -7.68 -3.63 4.32
N ALA A 48 -7.32 -4.42 3.31
CA ALA A 48 -8.31 -5.27 2.65
C ALA A 48 -8.91 -6.26 3.64
N ARG A 49 -8.06 -6.82 4.51
CA ARG A 49 -8.54 -7.77 5.49
C ARG A 49 -9.48 -7.09 6.48
N GLN A 50 -9.11 -5.92 6.95
CA GLN A 50 -9.94 -5.19 7.90
C GLN A 50 -11.28 -4.79 7.29
N ARG A 51 -11.29 -4.52 6.00
CA ARG A 51 -12.51 -4.12 5.31
C ARG A 51 -13.23 -5.30 4.69
N GLN A 52 -12.74 -6.51 4.96
CA GLN A 52 -13.37 -7.74 4.50
C GLN A 52 -13.49 -7.79 2.98
N THR A 53 -12.40 -7.41 2.32
CA THR A 53 -12.35 -7.45 0.88
C THR A 53 -10.99 -8.00 0.48
N ASN A 54 -10.63 -7.92 -0.78
CA ASN A 54 -9.32 -8.36 -1.24
C ASN A 54 -8.62 -7.21 -1.96
N VAL A 55 -7.34 -7.40 -2.23
CA VAL A 55 -6.53 -6.34 -2.81
C VAL A 55 -7.06 -5.92 -4.18
N ASN A 56 -7.48 -6.88 -5.00
CA ASN A 56 -8.00 -6.53 -6.32
C ASN A 56 -9.20 -5.60 -6.23
N GLN A 57 -10.13 -5.91 -5.35
CA GLN A 57 -11.31 -5.08 -5.20
C GLN A 57 -10.99 -3.76 -4.56
N LEU A 58 -10.10 -3.76 -3.58
CA LEU A 58 -9.70 -2.53 -2.92
C LEU A 58 -9.04 -1.58 -3.91
N VAL A 59 -8.11 -2.07 -4.70
CA VAL A 59 -7.42 -1.22 -5.66
C VAL A 59 -8.36 -0.79 -6.79
N THR A 60 -9.30 -1.65 -7.17
CA THR A 60 -10.30 -1.26 -8.16
C THR A 60 -11.10 -0.06 -7.66
N GLU A 61 -11.44 -0.07 -6.38
CA GLU A 61 -12.18 1.03 -5.81
C GLU A 61 -11.34 2.31 -5.77
N ILE A 62 -10.07 2.17 -5.40
CA ILE A 62 -9.16 3.31 -5.39
C ILE A 62 -9.04 3.88 -6.81
N ASP A 63 -8.89 2.99 -7.79
CA ASP A 63 -8.77 3.42 -9.18
C ASP A 63 -10.01 4.16 -9.65
N ARG A 64 -11.16 3.69 -9.23
CA ARG A 64 -12.41 4.31 -9.65
C ARG A 64 -12.54 5.72 -9.11
N GLN A 65 -11.95 5.99 -7.95
CA GLN A 65 -12.06 7.28 -7.33
C GLN A 65 -10.97 8.28 -7.71
N ARG A 66 -9.92 7.80 -8.35
CA ARG A 66 -8.84 8.73 -8.69
C ARG A 66 -9.25 9.59 -9.88
N VAL A 67 -8.72 10.79 -9.88
CA VAL A 67 -9.07 11.75 -10.91
C VAL A 67 -7.90 12.01 -11.84
N SER A 68 -6.82 12.55 -11.32
CA SER A 68 -5.70 12.90 -12.17
C SER A 68 -4.38 12.31 -11.75
N SER A 69 -4.34 11.60 -10.63
CA SER A 69 -3.09 11.03 -10.17
C SER A 69 -2.88 9.66 -10.80
N SER A 70 -1.64 9.18 -10.73
CA SER A 70 -1.36 7.82 -11.15
C SER A 70 -1.98 6.85 -10.15
N LEU A 71 -2.15 5.62 -10.58
CA LEU A 71 -2.72 4.62 -9.70
C LEU A 71 -1.84 4.40 -8.46
N THR A 72 -0.53 4.31 -8.64
CA THR A 72 0.35 4.10 -7.49
C THR A 72 0.30 5.28 -6.53
N ALA A 73 0.21 6.49 -7.04
CA ALA A 73 0.09 7.65 -6.17
C ALA A 73 -1.23 7.60 -5.41
N ALA A 74 -2.31 7.23 -6.08
CA ALA A 74 -3.60 7.13 -5.43
C ALA A 74 -3.60 6.05 -4.34
N ILE A 75 -2.92 4.95 -4.60
CA ILE A 75 -2.82 3.88 -3.61
C ILE A 75 -2.09 4.38 -2.38
N ARG A 76 -0.97 5.08 -2.58
CA ARG A 76 -0.20 5.57 -1.44
C ARG A 76 -1.00 6.56 -0.60
N VAL A 77 -1.70 7.45 -1.25
CA VAL A 77 -2.53 8.43 -0.55
C VAL A 77 -3.63 7.72 0.23
N TYR A 78 -4.24 6.72 -0.39
CA TYR A 78 -5.30 5.98 0.28
C TYR A 78 -4.78 5.30 1.54
N ILE A 79 -3.61 4.68 1.46
CA ILE A 79 -3.03 4.00 2.61
C ILE A 79 -2.77 5.00 3.74
N VAL A 80 -2.16 6.12 3.41
CA VAL A 80 -1.87 7.13 4.41
C VAL A 80 -3.15 7.65 5.05
N ASP A 81 -4.16 7.94 4.22
CA ASP A 81 -5.42 8.43 4.72
C ASP A 81 -6.10 7.42 5.64
N PHE A 82 -6.02 6.15 5.28
CA PHE A 82 -6.64 5.11 6.09
C PHE A 82 -6.03 5.08 7.50
N TYR A 83 -4.69 5.10 7.56
CA TYR A 83 -4.04 5.00 8.86
C TYR A 83 -4.09 6.30 9.64
N ARG A 84 -4.13 7.43 8.96
CA ARG A 84 -4.30 8.69 9.66
C ARG A 84 -5.69 8.78 10.27
N ALA A 85 -6.70 8.33 9.56
CA ALA A 85 -8.04 8.32 10.09
C ALA A 85 -8.12 7.42 11.32
N ALA A 86 -7.46 6.28 11.28
CA ALA A 86 -7.46 5.37 12.41
C ALA A 86 -6.78 6.00 13.62
N ALA A 87 -5.70 6.74 13.39
CA ALA A 87 -4.98 7.38 14.49
C ALA A 87 -5.77 8.54 15.10
N ILE A 88 -6.47 9.29 14.26
CA ILE A 88 -7.20 10.46 14.73
C ILE A 88 -8.55 10.07 15.32
N HIS A 89 -9.18 9.04 14.79
CA HIS A 89 -10.50 8.61 15.23
C HIS A 89 -10.47 7.11 15.59
N PRO A 90 -9.80 6.77 16.67
CA PRO A 90 -9.65 5.34 17.01
C PRO A 90 -10.98 4.64 17.26
N ASP A 91 -11.95 5.33 17.81
CA ASP A 91 -13.25 4.71 18.05
C ASP A 91 -13.95 4.40 16.75
N ARG A 92 -13.86 5.30 15.81
CA ARG A 92 -14.45 5.08 14.50
C ARG A 92 -13.74 3.97 13.75
N ALA A 93 -12.44 3.92 13.86
CA ALA A 93 -11.66 2.88 13.21
C ALA A 93 -12.02 1.52 13.81
N ALA A 94 -12.17 1.45 15.12
CA ALA A 94 -12.55 0.20 15.77
C ALA A 94 -13.92 -0.27 15.29
N ALA A 95 -14.85 0.64 15.15
CA ALA A 95 -16.18 0.28 14.66
C ALA A 95 -16.10 -0.23 13.22
N SER A 96 -15.23 0.38 12.43
CA SER A 96 -15.05 -0.04 11.06
C SER A 96 -14.41 -1.42 10.97
N LEU A 97 -13.52 -1.73 11.92
CA LEU A 97 -12.84 -3.00 11.91
C LEU A 97 -13.71 -4.13 12.41
N GLN A 98 -14.72 -3.81 13.15
CA GLN A 98 -15.58 -4.84 13.74
C GLN A 98 -17.03 -4.59 13.39
N PRO A 99 -17.35 -4.63 12.12
CA PRO A 99 -18.71 -4.34 11.71
C PRO A 99 -19.73 -5.32 12.23
N THR A 100 -19.28 -6.50 12.60
CA THR A 100 -20.21 -7.52 13.04
C THR A 100 -20.65 -7.34 14.47
N LEU A 101 -20.08 -6.42 15.17
CA LEU A 101 -20.46 -6.22 16.54
C LEU A 101 -21.77 -5.52 16.70
N ASN A 102 -22.34 -5.12 15.66
CA ASN A 102 -23.58 -4.42 15.78
C ASN A 102 -24.74 -5.19 15.56
#